data_802e9d952435f61a1a05716c0be48855
#
_entry.id   802e9d952435f61a1a05716c0be48855
#
_cell.length_a   1.000
_cell.length_b   1.000
_cell.length_c   1.000
_cell.angle_alpha   90.00
_cell.angle_beta   90.00
_cell.angle_gamma   90.00
#
_symmetry.space_group_name_H-M   'P 1'
#
loop_
_entity.id
_entity.type
_entity.pdbx_description
1 polymer ?
#
loop_
_entity_poly.entity_id
_entity_poly.type
_entity_poly.pdbx_seq_one_letter_code
_entity_poly.pdbx_strand_id
1 'polypeptide(L)'
;MINCDGLVKIYETDDKKVMALEGLDLTVETGEMLAVIGKSGSGKSTLLNMIGGLETPTAGVLTIDGKDISTYSEAEMVRYRRDKVGFVWQKSAKNLFPYLTVLQNVEAVMMFENSGNTGNLKHGEIIKKRKDNKSYALKLLNAVGLQEHKDKLPAQLSGGEQQ
;
A
#
# COMPACT_ATOMS: atom_id res chain seq x y z
N MET A 1 9.00 -10.73 -8.10
CA MET A 1 10.34 -10.90 -7.49
C MET A 1 10.84 -9.54 -7.02
N ILE A 2 11.40 -9.46 -5.81
CA ILE A 2 12.03 -8.26 -5.24
C ILE A 2 13.52 -8.57 -5.09
N ASN A 3 14.38 -7.65 -5.48
CA ASN A 3 15.82 -7.77 -5.27
C ASN A 3 16.39 -6.45 -4.76
N CYS A 4 17.05 -6.51 -3.61
CA CYS A 4 17.80 -5.43 -3.00
C CYS A 4 19.29 -5.75 -3.13
N ASP A 5 20.06 -4.85 -3.68
CA ASP A 5 21.51 -4.97 -3.87
C ASP A 5 22.18 -3.76 -3.20
N GLY A 6 22.87 -4.01 -2.09
CA GLY A 6 23.58 -3.01 -1.33
C GLY A 6 22.74 -1.83 -0.86
N LEU A 7 21.45 -2.03 -0.49
CA LEU A 7 20.56 -0.91 -0.14
C LEU A 7 21.04 -0.13 1.07
N VAL A 8 21.23 1.17 0.88
CA VAL A 8 21.57 2.14 1.92
C VAL A 8 20.45 3.18 2.04
N LYS A 9 20.08 3.49 3.28
CA LYS A 9 19.20 4.63 3.58
C LYS A 9 19.75 5.46 4.71
N ILE A 10 20.01 6.72 4.42
CA ILE A 10 20.47 7.72 5.38
C ILE A 10 19.38 8.80 5.49
N TYR A 11 18.94 9.08 6.72
CA TYR A 11 18.13 10.23 7.04
C TYR A 11 19.02 11.35 7.56
N GLU A 12 18.91 12.51 6.94
CA GLU A 12 19.62 13.71 7.37
C GLU A 12 18.64 14.68 8.02
N THR A 13 18.94 15.10 9.24
CA THR A 13 18.32 16.21 9.93
C THR A 13 19.38 17.25 10.20
N ASP A 14 19.01 18.48 10.53
CA ASP A 14 19.93 19.61 10.68
C ASP A 14 21.14 19.30 11.59
N ASP A 15 20.95 18.41 12.59
CA ASP A 15 21.97 18.08 13.59
C ASP A 15 22.51 16.64 13.53
N LYS A 16 21.89 15.74 12.76
CA LYS A 16 22.24 14.30 12.81
C LYS A 16 22.03 13.59 11.47
N LYS A 17 22.96 12.67 11.18
CA LYS A 17 22.79 11.65 10.14
C LYS A 17 22.47 10.32 10.80
N VAL A 18 21.36 9.71 10.42
CA VAL A 18 20.95 8.39 10.91
C VAL A 18 20.97 7.42 9.74
N MET A 19 21.84 6.45 9.78
CA MET A 19 21.89 5.36 8.81
C MET A 19 20.87 4.31 9.23
N ALA A 20 19.81 4.17 8.47
CA ALA A 20 18.70 3.25 8.76
C ALA A 20 18.89 1.90 8.06
N LEU A 21 19.59 1.87 6.93
CA LEU A 21 20.04 0.66 6.24
C LEU A 21 21.49 0.84 5.79
N GLU A 22 22.29 -0.21 5.97
CA GLU A 22 23.75 -0.19 5.83
C GLU A 22 24.25 -1.19 4.79
N GLY A 23 23.69 -1.17 3.58
CA GLY A 23 24.08 -2.10 2.52
C GLY A 23 23.33 -3.43 2.61
N LEU A 24 22.00 -3.37 2.62
CA LEU A 24 21.15 -4.55 2.71
C LEU A 24 21.04 -5.27 1.37
N ASP A 25 21.38 -6.56 1.39
CA ASP A 25 21.10 -7.51 0.30
C ASP A 25 19.91 -8.40 0.67
N LEU A 26 18.93 -8.49 -0.22
CA LEU A 26 17.73 -9.29 0.00
C LEU A 26 17.11 -9.68 -1.34
N THR A 27 16.76 -10.95 -1.48
CA THR A 27 15.95 -11.43 -2.60
C THR A 27 14.67 -12.06 -2.06
N VAL A 28 13.52 -11.72 -2.65
CA VAL A 28 12.22 -12.32 -2.35
C VAL A 28 11.62 -12.81 -3.65
N GLU A 29 11.36 -14.10 -3.72
CA GLU A 29 10.83 -14.73 -4.93
C GLU A 29 9.33 -14.48 -5.11
N THR A 30 8.84 -14.69 -6.32
CA THR A 30 7.41 -14.55 -6.63
C THR A 30 6.61 -15.62 -5.86
N GLY A 31 5.60 -15.17 -5.10
CA GLY A 31 4.76 -16.03 -4.26
C GLY A 31 5.35 -16.34 -2.90
N GLU A 32 6.53 -15.85 -2.58
CA GLU A 32 7.16 -16.03 -1.28
C GLU A 32 6.50 -15.15 -0.21
N MET A 33 6.41 -15.69 1.00
CA MET A 33 6.02 -14.97 2.21
C MET A 33 7.26 -14.78 3.08
N LEU A 34 7.68 -13.53 3.25
CA LEU A 34 8.85 -13.16 4.04
C LEU A 34 8.44 -12.43 5.32
N ALA A 35 9.00 -12.85 6.46
CA ALA A 35 8.88 -12.13 7.73
C ALA A 35 10.18 -11.37 8.04
N VAL A 36 10.08 -10.03 8.18
CA VAL A 36 11.19 -9.17 8.57
C VAL A 36 11.12 -8.92 10.08
N ILE A 37 12.05 -9.53 10.83
CA ILE A 37 12.10 -9.45 12.30
C ILE A 37 13.33 -8.66 12.77
N GLY A 38 13.26 -8.07 13.95
CA GLY A 38 14.38 -7.31 14.54
C GLY A 38 13.91 -6.32 15.59
N LYS A 39 14.87 -5.74 16.32
CA LYS A 39 14.63 -4.72 17.36
C LYS A 39 13.97 -3.46 16.79
N SER A 40 13.35 -2.65 17.66
CA SER A 40 12.88 -1.31 17.25
C SER A 40 14.06 -0.48 16.75
N GLY A 41 13.85 0.27 15.66
CA GLY A 41 14.89 1.09 15.04
C GLY A 41 15.86 0.34 14.09
N SER A 42 15.68 -0.97 13.85
CA SER A 42 16.55 -1.76 12.96
C SER A 42 16.24 -1.61 11.45
N GLY A 43 15.56 -0.57 11.02
CA GLY A 43 15.33 -0.29 9.60
C GLY A 43 14.19 -1.04 8.92
N LYS A 44 13.42 -1.91 9.64
CA LYS A 44 12.33 -2.72 9.03
C LYS A 44 11.28 -1.87 8.29
N SER A 45 10.79 -0.82 8.94
CA SER A 45 9.81 0.08 8.33
C SER A 45 10.40 0.86 7.16
N THR A 46 11.67 1.24 7.25
CA THR A 46 12.42 1.89 6.17
C THR A 46 12.50 0.98 4.94
N LEU A 47 12.86 -0.29 5.12
CA LEU A 47 12.88 -1.28 4.05
C LEU A 47 11.49 -1.44 3.40
N LEU A 48 10.44 -1.62 4.22
CA LEU A 48 9.07 -1.75 3.70
C LEU A 48 8.59 -0.49 2.97
N ASN A 49 8.95 0.70 3.46
CA ASN A 49 8.62 1.96 2.80
C ASN A 49 9.32 2.08 1.43
N MET A 50 10.58 1.65 1.33
CA MET A 50 11.29 1.66 0.04
C MET A 50 10.68 0.64 -0.94
N ILE A 51 10.43 -0.60 -0.50
CA ILE A 51 9.76 -1.62 -1.32
C ILE A 51 8.36 -1.12 -1.74
N GLY A 52 7.64 -0.46 -0.85
CA GLY A 52 6.33 0.14 -1.14
C GLY A 52 6.37 1.40 -2.03
N GLY A 53 7.56 1.88 -2.40
CA GLY A 53 7.72 3.09 -3.22
C GLY A 53 7.30 4.37 -2.51
N LEU A 54 7.33 4.38 -1.17
CA LEU A 54 7.07 5.57 -0.35
C LEU A 54 8.35 6.37 -0.08
N GLU A 55 9.51 5.70 -0.18
CA GLU A 55 10.83 6.27 0.00
C GLU A 55 11.79 5.74 -1.05
N THR A 56 12.78 6.54 -1.42
CA THR A 56 13.87 6.13 -2.32
C THR A 56 15.12 5.76 -1.51
N PRO A 57 15.92 4.76 -1.94
CA PRO A 57 17.21 4.48 -1.34
C PRO A 57 18.18 5.68 -1.52
N THR A 58 19.12 5.82 -0.58
CA THR A 58 20.22 6.80 -0.71
C THR A 58 21.32 6.25 -1.61
N ALA A 59 21.54 4.93 -1.59
CA ALA A 59 22.44 4.20 -2.47
C ALA A 59 22.01 2.73 -2.58
N GLY A 60 22.61 1.99 -3.49
CA GLY A 60 22.23 0.62 -3.85
C GLY A 60 21.08 0.59 -4.84
N VAL A 61 20.62 -0.60 -5.22
CA VAL A 61 19.60 -0.82 -6.25
C VAL A 61 18.43 -1.62 -5.67
N LEU A 62 17.21 -1.15 -5.92
CA LEU A 62 15.98 -1.87 -5.59
C LEU A 62 15.22 -2.22 -6.86
N THR A 63 15.23 -3.50 -7.19
CA THR A 63 14.59 -4.02 -8.39
C THR A 63 13.30 -4.76 -8.04
N ILE A 64 12.20 -4.39 -8.69
CA ILE A 64 10.90 -5.07 -8.57
C ILE A 64 10.49 -5.58 -9.95
N ASP A 65 10.21 -6.87 -10.04
CA ASP A 65 9.87 -7.56 -11.31
C ASP A 65 10.88 -7.23 -12.44
N GLY A 66 12.18 -7.18 -12.11
CA GLY A 66 13.27 -6.91 -13.04
C GLY A 66 13.47 -5.44 -13.40
N LYS A 67 12.77 -4.50 -12.76
CA LYS A 67 12.90 -3.06 -13.01
C LYS A 67 13.38 -2.33 -11.77
N ASP A 68 14.39 -1.50 -11.91
CA ASP A 68 14.85 -0.60 -10.84
C ASP A 68 13.82 0.50 -10.61
N ILE A 69 13.18 0.47 -9.43
CA ILE A 69 12.12 1.43 -9.09
C ILE A 69 12.65 2.84 -8.77
N SER A 70 13.96 3.00 -8.54
CA SER A 70 14.58 4.32 -8.34
C SER A 70 14.57 5.17 -9.62
N THR A 71 14.45 4.51 -10.78
CA THR A 71 14.39 5.15 -12.10
C THR A 71 12.99 5.58 -12.51
N TYR A 72 11.97 5.25 -11.73
CA TYR A 72 10.58 5.55 -12.08
C TYR A 72 10.31 7.06 -12.00
N SER A 73 9.62 7.57 -13.02
CA SER A 73 8.98 8.89 -12.95
C SER A 73 7.87 8.91 -11.89
N GLU A 74 7.44 10.09 -11.46
CA GLU A 74 6.32 10.22 -10.52
C GLU A 74 5.06 9.47 -10.99
N ALA A 75 4.74 9.56 -12.28
CA ALA A 75 3.58 8.87 -12.86
C ALA A 75 3.71 7.34 -12.86
N GLU A 76 4.92 6.81 -13.04
CA GLU A 76 5.20 5.39 -12.93
C GLU A 76 5.16 4.92 -11.48
N MET A 77 5.67 5.71 -10.56
CA MET A 77 5.63 5.41 -9.14
C MET A 77 4.19 5.42 -8.60
N VAL A 78 3.34 6.34 -9.07
CA VAL A 78 1.90 6.33 -8.74
C VAL A 78 1.23 5.05 -9.24
N ARG A 79 1.52 4.63 -10.48
CA ARG A 79 1.01 3.36 -11.04
C ARG A 79 1.53 2.15 -10.28
N TYR A 80 2.82 2.13 -9.93
CA TYR A 80 3.42 1.07 -9.13
C TYR A 80 2.68 0.89 -7.80
N ARG A 81 2.52 1.98 -7.02
CA ARG A 81 1.81 1.93 -5.73
C ARG A 81 0.35 1.51 -5.88
N ARG A 82 -0.33 1.96 -6.93
CA ARG A 82 -1.73 1.61 -7.17
C ARG A 82 -1.92 0.15 -7.59
N ASP A 83 -1.07 -0.34 -8.51
CA ASP A 83 -1.32 -1.58 -9.23
C ASP A 83 -0.55 -2.79 -8.65
N LYS A 84 0.53 -2.53 -7.88
CA LYS A 84 1.45 -3.58 -7.40
C LYS A 84 1.57 -3.67 -5.88
N VAL A 85 1.21 -2.63 -5.13
CA VAL A 85 1.45 -2.56 -3.69
C VAL A 85 0.15 -2.49 -2.91
N GLY A 86 -0.05 -3.43 -1.97
CA GLY A 86 -1.04 -3.31 -0.91
C GLY A 86 -0.33 -2.99 0.40
N PHE A 87 -0.64 -1.85 1.02
CA PHE A 87 -0.01 -1.42 2.25
C PHE A 87 -0.99 -1.52 3.43
N VAL A 88 -0.61 -2.26 4.47
CA VAL A 88 -1.37 -2.34 5.72
C VAL A 88 -0.52 -1.74 6.84
N TRP A 89 -0.95 -0.60 7.40
CA TRP A 89 -0.24 0.07 8.47
C TRP A 89 -0.50 -0.60 9.82
N GLN A 90 0.52 -0.67 10.66
CA GLN A 90 0.40 -1.21 12.02
C GLN A 90 -0.67 -0.47 12.87
N LYS A 91 -0.82 0.85 12.66
CA LYS A 91 -1.89 1.64 13.28
C LYS A 91 -3.11 1.60 12.37
N SER A 92 -4.15 0.86 12.77
CA SER A 92 -5.40 0.68 12.01
C SER A 92 -6.04 2.00 11.57
N ALA A 93 -5.97 3.03 12.41
CA ALA A 93 -6.48 4.38 12.08
C ALA A 93 -5.84 5.02 10.83
N LYS A 94 -4.67 4.52 10.36
CA LYS A 94 -4.04 4.98 9.12
C LYS A 94 -4.55 4.24 7.88
N ASN A 95 -5.26 3.14 8.04
CA ASN A 95 -5.75 2.31 6.95
C ASN A 95 -7.13 2.75 6.45
N LEU A 96 -7.88 3.51 7.24
CA LEU A 96 -9.29 3.80 7.01
C LEU A 96 -9.58 5.31 7.07
N PHE A 97 -10.53 5.74 6.26
CA PHE A 97 -11.13 7.06 6.36
C PHE A 97 -12.16 7.05 7.51
N PRO A 98 -11.94 7.81 8.60
CA PRO A 98 -12.74 7.67 9.81
C PRO A 98 -14.20 8.11 9.67
N TYR A 99 -14.50 8.92 8.67
CA TYR A 99 -15.84 9.46 8.37
C TYR A 99 -16.62 8.68 7.31
N LEU A 100 -16.01 7.64 6.73
CA LEU A 100 -16.66 6.72 5.80
C LEU A 100 -17.06 5.45 6.52
N THR A 101 -18.18 4.84 6.11
CA THR A 101 -18.56 3.51 6.61
C THR A 101 -17.59 2.44 6.14
N VAL A 102 -17.64 1.25 6.71
CA VAL A 102 -16.84 0.08 6.30
C VAL A 102 -17.00 -0.17 4.79
N LEU A 103 -18.22 -0.21 4.31
CA LEU A 103 -18.48 -0.38 2.87
C LEU A 103 -17.88 0.74 2.03
N GLN A 104 -18.07 1.99 2.45
CA GLN A 104 -17.54 3.15 1.74
C GLN A 104 -16.01 3.19 1.72
N ASN A 105 -15.34 2.72 2.77
CA ASN A 105 -13.89 2.58 2.79
C ASN A 105 -13.39 1.61 1.71
N VAL A 106 -14.05 0.46 1.55
CA VAL A 106 -13.70 -0.52 0.50
C VAL A 106 -14.02 0.04 -0.88
N GLU A 107 -15.18 0.68 -1.07
CA GLU A 107 -15.56 1.29 -2.35
C GLU A 107 -14.62 2.45 -2.76
N ALA A 108 -14.09 3.22 -1.81
CA ALA A 108 -13.22 4.36 -2.09
C ALA A 108 -11.95 3.93 -2.84
N VAL A 109 -11.35 2.80 -2.46
CA VAL A 109 -10.15 2.27 -3.16
C VAL A 109 -10.45 1.95 -4.62
N MET A 110 -11.62 1.37 -4.91
CA MET A 110 -12.04 1.02 -6.27
C MET A 110 -12.32 2.25 -7.15
N MET A 111 -12.63 3.40 -6.53
CA MET A 111 -12.80 4.66 -7.28
C MET A 111 -11.46 5.18 -7.80
N PHE A 112 -10.38 5.01 -7.06
CA PHE A 112 -9.04 5.45 -7.47
C PHE A 112 -8.46 4.61 -8.61
N GLU A 113 -8.73 3.31 -8.68
CA GLU A 113 -8.33 2.46 -9.81
C GLU A 113 -8.85 2.97 -11.15
N ASN A 114 -9.97 3.64 -11.12
CA ASN A 114 -10.71 4.06 -12.31
C ASN A 114 -10.46 5.49 -12.75
N SER A 115 -9.70 6.28 -11.96
CA SER A 115 -9.51 7.72 -12.21
C SER A 115 -8.73 8.02 -13.50
N GLY A 116 -7.95 7.08 -14.03
CA GLY A 116 -7.25 7.23 -15.30
C GLY A 116 -8.15 7.12 -16.56
N ASN A 117 -9.37 6.63 -16.45
CA ASN A 117 -10.23 6.28 -17.61
C ASN A 117 -11.65 6.85 -17.54
N THR A 118 -11.96 7.71 -16.56
CA THR A 118 -13.34 8.21 -16.36
C THR A 118 -13.70 9.41 -17.22
N GLY A 119 -12.76 10.03 -17.90
CA GLY A 119 -13.01 11.24 -18.69
C GLY A 119 -14.02 11.08 -19.87
N ASN A 120 -14.30 9.85 -20.28
CA ASN A 120 -15.17 9.57 -21.45
C ASN A 120 -16.36 8.64 -21.15
N LEU A 121 -16.63 8.30 -19.89
CA LEU A 121 -17.76 7.40 -19.57
C LEU A 121 -19.10 8.14 -19.61
N LYS A 122 -20.09 7.53 -20.27
CA LYS A 122 -21.48 8.01 -20.26
C LYS A 122 -22.11 7.80 -18.89
N HIS A 123 -23.09 8.62 -18.52
CA HIS A 123 -23.74 8.59 -17.20
C HIS A 123 -24.26 7.18 -16.81
N GLY A 124 -24.83 6.42 -17.76
CA GLY A 124 -25.29 5.04 -17.53
C GLY A 124 -24.17 4.04 -17.20
N GLU A 125 -22.98 4.22 -17.79
CA GLU A 125 -21.81 3.38 -17.53
C GLU A 125 -21.23 3.64 -16.13
N ILE A 126 -21.24 4.90 -15.69
CA ILE A 126 -20.84 5.28 -14.33
C ILE A 126 -21.74 4.63 -13.27
N ILE A 127 -23.07 4.64 -13.52
CA ILE A 127 -24.04 4.01 -12.59
C ILE A 127 -23.85 2.50 -12.54
N LYS A 128 -23.66 1.84 -13.68
CA LYS A 128 -23.40 0.40 -13.76
C LYS A 128 -22.12 0.06 -12.98
N LYS A 129 -21.04 0.77 -13.23
CA LYS A 129 -19.75 0.55 -12.57
C LYS A 129 -19.83 0.73 -11.05
N ARG A 130 -20.58 1.73 -10.57
CA ARG A 130 -20.83 1.90 -9.12
C ARG A 130 -21.58 0.71 -8.52
N LYS A 131 -22.58 0.15 -9.21
CA LYS A 131 -23.30 -1.06 -8.75
C LYS A 131 -22.38 -2.27 -8.71
N ASP A 132 -21.54 -2.44 -9.72
CA ASP A 132 -20.59 -3.53 -9.80
C ASP A 132 -19.54 -3.43 -8.67
N ASN A 133 -19.00 -2.24 -8.42
CA ASN A 133 -18.07 -1.98 -7.31
C ASN A 133 -18.71 -2.28 -5.94
N LYS A 134 -19.95 -1.83 -5.71
CA LYS A 134 -20.66 -2.11 -4.46
C LYS A 134 -20.89 -3.61 -4.26
N SER A 135 -21.28 -4.32 -5.31
CA SER A 135 -21.47 -5.78 -5.26
C SER A 135 -20.15 -6.50 -4.95
N TYR A 136 -19.05 -6.04 -5.54
CA TYR A 136 -17.72 -6.60 -5.28
C TYR A 136 -17.23 -6.28 -3.86
N ALA A 137 -17.41 -5.03 -3.40
CA ALA A 137 -17.08 -4.63 -2.03
C ALA A 137 -17.81 -5.49 -0.98
N LEU A 138 -19.11 -5.77 -1.18
CA LEU A 138 -19.86 -6.66 -0.28
C LEU A 138 -19.33 -8.09 -0.28
N LYS A 139 -18.88 -8.62 -1.42
CA LYS A 139 -18.23 -9.95 -1.49
C LYS A 139 -16.92 -9.97 -0.69
N LEU A 140 -16.10 -8.91 -0.81
CA LEU A 140 -14.86 -8.80 -0.03
C LEU A 140 -15.14 -8.75 1.47
N LEU A 141 -16.10 -7.91 1.90
CA LEU A 141 -16.50 -7.83 3.31
C LEU A 141 -17.03 -9.16 3.85
N ASN A 142 -17.79 -9.90 3.04
CA ASN A 142 -18.24 -11.24 3.43
C ASN A 142 -17.07 -12.22 3.59
N ALA A 143 -16.07 -12.16 2.70
CA ALA A 143 -14.90 -13.04 2.76
C ALA A 143 -14.05 -12.86 4.04
N VAL A 144 -14.06 -11.64 4.62
CA VAL A 144 -13.37 -11.33 5.88
C VAL A 144 -14.30 -11.29 7.11
N GLY A 145 -15.59 -11.68 6.95
CA GLY A 145 -16.57 -11.75 8.05
C GLY A 145 -17.11 -10.40 8.52
N LEU A 146 -16.97 -9.34 7.72
CA LEU A 146 -17.37 -7.97 8.09
C LEU A 146 -18.66 -7.48 7.41
N GLN A 147 -19.40 -8.35 6.73
CA GLN A 147 -20.60 -7.95 5.99
C GLN A 147 -21.67 -7.30 6.88
N GLU A 148 -21.87 -7.83 8.10
CA GLU A 148 -22.82 -7.28 9.07
C GLU A 148 -22.40 -5.89 9.61
N HIS A 149 -21.14 -5.52 9.42
CA HIS A 149 -20.56 -4.25 9.87
C HIS A 149 -20.48 -3.20 8.76
N LYS A 150 -21.00 -3.48 7.57
CA LYS A 150 -20.85 -2.65 6.37
C LYS A 150 -21.25 -1.17 6.54
N ASP A 151 -22.24 -0.91 7.39
CA ASP A 151 -22.81 0.42 7.64
C ASP A 151 -22.20 1.12 8.89
N LYS A 152 -21.31 0.44 9.63
CA LYS A 152 -20.60 1.01 10.79
C LYS A 152 -19.47 1.94 10.35
N LEU A 153 -19.13 2.89 11.21
CA LEU A 153 -17.92 3.70 11.08
C LEU A 153 -16.72 2.95 11.69
N PRO A 154 -15.47 3.23 11.26
CA PRO A 154 -14.28 2.61 11.83
C PRO A 154 -14.18 2.67 13.35
N ALA A 155 -14.59 3.77 13.97
CA ALA A 155 -14.58 3.93 15.44
C ALA A 155 -15.50 2.94 16.18
N GLN A 156 -16.42 2.27 15.49
CA GLN A 156 -17.35 1.29 16.06
C GLN A 156 -16.84 -0.16 15.90
N LEU A 157 -15.65 -0.33 15.35
CA LEU A 157 -14.98 -1.61 15.11
C LEU A 157 -13.87 -1.82 16.14
N SER A 158 -13.59 -3.08 16.47
CA SER A 158 -12.37 -3.48 17.17
C SER A 158 -11.12 -3.22 16.32
N GLY A 159 -9.93 -3.17 16.96
CA GLY A 159 -8.67 -2.94 16.25
C GLY A 159 -8.38 -3.99 15.16
N GLY A 160 -8.74 -5.26 15.39
CA GLY A 160 -8.59 -6.33 14.38
C GLY A 160 -9.58 -6.20 13.21
N GLU A 161 -10.82 -5.77 13.47
CA GLU A 161 -11.81 -5.51 12.42
C GLU A 161 -11.47 -4.28 11.56
N GLN A 162 -10.70 -3.34 12.11
CA GLN A 162 -10.21 -2.17 11.38
C GLN A 162 -9.00 -2.50 10.48
N GLN A 163 -8.31 -3.59 10.70
CA GLN A 163 -7.14 -4.05 9.97
C GLN A 163 -7.50 -4.94 8.78
#